data_70bc2285979fe6245b82ff1abdf2274e
#
_entry.id   70bc2285979fe6245b82ff1abdf2274e
#
_cell.length_a   1.000
_cell.length_b   1.000
_cell.length_c   1.000
_cell.angle_alpha   90.00
_cell.angle_beta   90.00
_cell.angle_gamma   90.00
#
_symmetry.space_group_name_H-M   'P 1'
#
loop_
_entity.id
_entity.type
_entity.pdbx_description
1 polymer ?
#
loop_
_entity_poly.entity_id
_entity_poly.type
_entity_poly.pdbx_seq_one_letter_code
_entity_poly.pdbx_strand_id
1 'polypeptide(L)'
;MKLLILDNYDSFTYNLVQLIETTSDVEYEVHKNDKITLEEVDRFDKILLSPGPGVPKDSGILNDLIRMYAPTKSILGVCLGLQAIGEVFGAELINLDTVYHGVATEIELIADDPIFAQCPRKFTVGRYHSWAVDYHSIQSPLQVTALDGEQCVMALRHKTYDVKASSFILNPSLPNMASRLSGIGWGRGFRGTIFNVRCTIYDLRFMIYDVRFMMCDVRFTNAD
;
A
#
# COMPACT_ATOMS: atom_id res chain seq x y z
N MET A 1 -15.91 -13.26 6.18
CA MET A 1 -14.79 -12.79 5.36
C MET A 1 -13.76 -12.18 6.30
N LYS A 2 -12.55 -12.70 6.26
CA LYS A 2 -11.48 -12.33 7.18
C LYS A 2 -10.28 -11.79 6.44
N LEU A 3 -9.76 -10.65 6.87
CA LEU A 3 -8.65 -9.96 6.26
C LEU A 3 -7.36 -10.17 7.08
N LEU A 4 -6.28 -10.56 6.41
CA LEU A 4 -4.93 -10.46 6.96
C LEU A 4 -4.34 -9.09 6.61
N ILE A 5 -3.83 -8.39 7.60
CA ILE A 5 -2.93 -7.25 7.42
C ILE A 5 -1.53 -7.74 7.78
N LEU A 6 -0.69 -7.94 6.76
CA LEU A 6 0.72 -8.31 6.97
C LEU A 6 1.50 -7.04 7.28
N ASP A 7 1.94 -6.92 8.53
CA ASP A 7 2.73 -5.80 9.03
C ASP A 7 4.22 -6.03 8.72
N ASN A 8 4.76 -5.22 7.82
CA ASN A 8 6.17 -5.23 7.45
C ASN A 8 7.01 -4.28 8.34
N TYR A 9 6.63 -4.15 9.62
CA TYR A 9 7.33 -3.30 10.61
C TYR A 9 7.32 -1.82 10.27
N ASP A 10 6.16 -1.32 9.80
CA ASP A 10 5.99 0.08 9.44
C ASP A 10 4.93 0.77 10.31
N SER A 11 5.20 2.01 10.71
CA SER A 11 4.26 2.80 11.52
C SER A 11 2.95 3.11 10.78
N PHE A 12 2.98 3.19 9.45
CA PHE A 12 1.78 3.37 8.63
C PHE A 12 0.84 2.17 8.57
N THR A 13 1.26 1.00 9.06
CA THR A 13 0.35 -0.16 9.19
C THR A 13 -0.90 0.19 9.98
N TYR A 14 -0.76 0.94 11.07
CA TYR A 14 -1.90 1.34 11.89
C TYR A 14 -2.78 2.41 11.25
N ASN A 15 -2.25 3.23 10.34
CA ASN A 15 -3.06 4.13 9.52
C ASN A 15 -3.95 3.34 8.55
N LEU A 16 -3.44 2.24 8.00
CA LEU A 16 -4.24 1.30 7.18
C LEU A 16 -5.31 0.59 8.02
N VAL A 17 -4.97 0.17 9.24
CA VAL A 17 -5.94 -0.40 10.20
C VAL A 17 -7.06 0.60 10.47
N GLN A 18 -6.74 1.83 10.84
CA GLN A 18 -7.72 2.88 11.09
C GLN A 18 -8.61 3.15 9.87
N LEU A 19 -8.02 3.15 8.67
CA LEU A 19 -8.76 3.30 7.42
C LEU A 19 -9.79 2.16 7.26
N ILE A 20 -9.39 0.92 7.50
CA ILE A 20 -10.27 -0.25 7.43
C ILE A 20 -11.39 -0.15 8.45
N GLU A 21 -11.09 0.15 9.70
CA GLU A 21 -12.07 0.29 10.79
C GLU A 21 -13.10 1.40 10.52
N THR A 22 -12.67 2.50 9.92
CA THR A 22 -13.56 3.63 9.61
C THR A 22 -14.39 3.43 8.35
N THR A 23 -13.99 2.53 7.45
CA THR A 23 -14.61 2.35 6.14
C THR A 23 -15.30 1.01 5.94
N SER A 24 -15.13 0.04 6.83
CA SER A 24 -15.70 -1.30 6.69
C SER A 24 -15.91 -1.99 8.05
N ASP A 25 -16.82 -2.96 8.09
CA ASP A 25 -17.04 -3.86 9.22
C ASP A 25 -16.31 -5.21 9.00
N VAL A 26 -15.21 -5.24 8.24
CA VAL A 26 -14.48 -6.46 7.94
C VAL A 26 -13.73 -6.95 9.19
N GLU A 27 -13.85 -8.23 9.49
CA GLU A 27 -13.01 -8.85 10.50
C GLU A 27 -11.56 -8.93 9.99
N TYR A 28 -10.61 -8.45 10.78
CA TYR A 28 -9.20 -8.47 10.40
C TYR A 28 -8.29 -8.95 11.54
N GLU A 29 -7.11 -9.41 11.16
CA GLU A 29 -5.99 -9.62 12.08
C GLU A 29 -4.73 -8.95 11.52
N VAL A 30 -3.90 -8.41 12.42
CA VAL A 30 -2.59 -7.84 12.08
C VAL A 30 -1.51 -8.81 12.53
N HIS A 31 -0.69 -9.28 11.61
CA HIS A 31 0.45 -10.14 11.92
C HIS A 31 1.73 -9.58 11.30
N LYS A 32 2.81 -9.60 12.08
CA LYS A 32 4.14 -9.26 11.55
C LYS A 32 4.61 -10.32 10.56
N ASN A 33 5.35 -9.90 9.55
CA ASN A 33 5.80 -10.72 8.42
C ASN A 33 6.72 -11.90 8.81
N ASP A 34 7.23 -11.92 10.04
CA ASP A 34 8.06 -12.98 10.63
C ASP A 34 7.37 -13.72 11.79
N LYS A 35 6.08 -13.42 12.07
CA LYS A 35 5.31 -13.98 13.20
C LYS A 35 4.06 -14.74 12.76
N ILE A 36 3.90 -14.99 11.49
CA ILE A 36 2.86 -15.82 10.92
C ILE A 36 3.48 -16.75 9.88
N THR A 37 3.03 -17.99 9.82
CA THR A 37 3.50 -18.94 8.80
C THR A 37 2.63 -18.87 7.55
N LEU A 38 3.14 -19.42 6.43
CA LEU A 38 2.36 -19.47 5.20
C LEU A 38 1.07 -20.30 5.38
N GLU A 39 1.13 -21.39 6.12
CA GLU A 39 -0.03 -22.26 6.41
C GLU A 39 -1.11 -21.50 7.19
N GLU A 40 -0.71 -20.66 8.14
CA GLU A 40 -1.66 -19.86 8.93
C GLU A 40 -2.34 -18.77 8.09
N VAL A 41 -1.72 -18.32 7.01
CA VAL A 41 -2.31 -17.36 6.06
C VAL A 41 -3.52 -17.95 5.35
N ASP A 42 -3.60 -19.28 5.21
CA ASP A 42 -4.70 -19.92 4.48
C ASP A 42 -6.09 -19.62 5.05
N ARG A 43 -6.19 -19.38 6.35
CA ARG A 43 -7.47 -19.06 7.03
C ARG A 43 -8.07 -17.71 6.70
N PHE A 44 -7.33 -16.83 5.98
CA PHE A 44 -7.81 -15.52 5.58
C PHE A 44 -8.32 -15.53 4.15
N ASP A 45 -9.37 -14.75 3.90
CA ASP A 45 -9.96 -14.62 2.57
C ASP A 45 -9.22 -13.59 1.71
N LYS A 46 -8.66 -12.56 2.36
CA LYS A 46 -7.99 -11.41 1.72
C LYS A 46 -6.74 -11.01 2.47
N ILE A 47 -5.83 -10.37 1.75
CA ILE A 47 -4.52 -9.98 2.28
C ILE A 47 -4.22 -8.53 1.89
N LEU A 48 -3.86 -7.73 2.89
CA LEU A 48 -3.29 -6.41 2.74
C LEU A 48 -1.82 -6.45 3.16
N LEU A 49 -0.93 -6.09 2.25
CA LEU A 49 0.51 -6.01 2.48
C LEU A 49 0.86 -4.56 2.79
N SER A 50 1.33 -4.29 4.02
CA SER A 50 1.66 -2.94 4.47
C SER A 50 2.92 -2.38 3.81
N PRO A 51 3.15 -1.06 3.91
CA PRO A 51 4.48 -0.49 3.77
C PRO A 51 5.49 -1.19 4.68
N GLY A 52 6.77 -0.95 4.45
CA GLY A 52 7.85 -1.50 5.27
C GLY A 52 9.19 -0.89 4.91
N PRO A 53 10.19 -1.00 5.80
CA PRO A 53 11.56 -0.58 5.52
C PRO A 53 12.27 -1.57 4.59
N GLY A 54 13.33 -1.09 3.94
CA GLY A 54 14.23 -1.91 3.14
C GLY A 54 13.63 -2.37 1.81
N VAL A 55 13.84 -3.63 1.47
CA VAL A 55 13.41 -4.26 0.21
C VAL A 55 12.64 -5.56 0.47
N PRO A 56 11.78 -5.99 -0.47
CA PRO A 56 10.89 -7.13 -0.25
C PRO A 56 11.59 -8.45 0.14
N LYS A 57 12.76 -8.72 -0.42
CA LYS A 57 13.52 -9.94 -0.16
C LYS A 57 13.94 -10.12 1.32
N ASP A 58 14.01 -9.01 2.07
CA ASP A 58 14.40 -8.98 3.48
C ASP A 58 13.19 -8.94 4.42
N SER A 59 11.96 -9.08 3.88
CA SER A 59 10.70 -8.86 4.59
C SER A 59 9.97 -10.16 4.94
N GLY A 60 10.67 -11.08 5.61
CA GLY A 60 10.09 -12.32 6.13
C GLY A 60 9.38 -13.14 5.05
N ILE A 61 8.12 -13.51 5.29
CA ILE A 61 7.35 -14.36 4.36
C ILE A 61 6.74 -13.59 3.18
N LEU A 62 6.97 -12.28 3.04
CA LEU A 62 6.24 -11.40 2.12
C LEU A 62 6.19 -11.92 0.68
N ASN A 63 7.37 -12.23 0.09
CA ASN A 63 7.46 -12.71 -1.29
C ASN A 63 6.85 -14.11 -1.47
N ASP A 64 7.08 -15.01 -0.52
CA ASP A 64 6.56 -16.39 -0.58
C ASP A 64 5.04 -16.41 -0.39
N LEU A 65 4.51 -15.53 0.46
CA LEU A 65 3.07 -15.34 0.62
C LEU A 65 2.41 -14.92 -0.70
N ILE A 66 3.00 -13.95 -1.42
CA ILE A 66 2.47 -13.51 -2.70
C ILE A 66 2.50 -14.66 -3.71
N ARG A 67 3.63 -15.38 -3.83
CA ARG A 67 3.74 -16.52 -4.76
C ARG A 67 2.69 -17.58 -4.49
N MET A 68 2.46 -17.91 -3.22
CA MET A 68 1.53 -18.99 -2.83
C MET A 68 0.07 -18.59 -3.02
N TYR A 69 -0.28 -17.37 -2.65
CA TYR A 69 -1.69 -16.98 -2.50
C TYR A 69 -2.24 -16.07 -3.59
N ALA A 70 -1.41 -15.49 -4.46
CA ALA A 70 -1.88 -14.67 -5.57
C ALA A 70 -2.91 -15.38 -6.49
N PRO A 71 -2.80 -16.70 -6.78
CA PRO A 71 -3.78 -17.38 -7.62
C PRO A 71 -5.17 -17.53 -6.99
N THR A 72 -5.29 -17.47 -5.66
CA THR A 72 -6.50 -17.89 -4.94
C THR A 72 -7.11 -16.82 -4.04
N LYS A 73 -6.32 -15.82 -3.63
CA LYS A 73 -6.76 -14.77 -2.70
C LYS A 73 -6.66 -13.37 -3.32
N SER A 74 -7.52 -12.48 -2.84
CA SER A 74 -7.42 -11.06 -3.16
C SER A 74 -6.28 -10.42 -2.38
N ILE A 75 -5.31 -9.81 -3.06
CA ILE A 75 -4.14 -9.19 -2.46
C ILE A 75 -4.06 -7.72 -2.85
N LEU A 76 -3.91 -6.84 -1.86
CA LEU A 76 -3.60 -5.44 -2.05
C LEU A 76 -2.24 -5.12 -1.44
N GLY A 77 -1.27 -4.64 -2.26
CA GLY A 77 0.04 -4.20 -1.81
C GLY A 77 0.15 -2.69 -1.70
N VAL A 78 0.74 -2.19 -0.61
CA VAL A 78 1.01 -0.76 -0.43
C VAL A 78 2.51 -0.53 -0.25
N CYS A 79 3.09 0.37 -1.04
CA CYS A 79 4.51 0.76 -1.01
C CYS A 79 5.44 -0.47 -1.14
N LEU A 80 6.02 -0.97 -0.05
CA LEU A 80 6.80 -2.22 -0.04
C LEU A 80 5.99 -3.40 -0.62
N GLY A 81 4.68 -3.46 -0.34
CA GLY A 81 3.80 -4.46 -0.93
C GLY A 81 3.68 -4.35 -2.45
N LEU A 82 3.71 -3.15 -3.03
CA LEU A 82 3.79 -2.96 -4.48
C LEU A 82 5.12 -3.47 -5.04
N GLN A 83 6.22 -3.14 -4.38
CA GLN A 83 7.56 -3.57 -4.78
C GLN A 83 7.65 -5.11 -4.76
N ALA A 84 7.12 -5.75 -3.70
CA ALA A 84 7.08 -7.20 -3.57
C ALA A 84 6.27 -7.88 -4.68
N ILE A 85 5.09 -7.32 -5.00
CA ILE A 85 4.28 -7.81 -6.12
C ILE A 85 5.03 -7.64 -7.44
N GLY A 86 5.67 -6.50 -7.67
CA GLY A 86 6.52 -6.27 -8.85
C GLY A 86 7.61 -7.35 -8.97
N GLU A 87 8.41 -7.53 -7.92
CA GLU A 87 9.54 -8.48 -7.89
C GLU A 87 9.08 -9.92 -8.06
N VAL A 88 8.01 -10.35 -7.38
CA VAL A 88 7.47 -11.72 -7.48
C VAL A 88 7.03 -12.07 -8.90
N PHE A 89 6.50 -11.10 -9.63
CA PHE A 89 6.06 -11.30 -11.02
C PHE A 89 7.10 -10.84 -12.06
N GLY A 90 8.37 -10.72 -11.66
CA GLY A 90 9.52 -10.61 -12.55
C GLY A 90 9.91 -9.18 -12.93
N ALA A 91 9.37 -8.16 -12.27
CA ALA A 91 9.86 -6.79 -12.42
C ALA A 91 11.12 -6.56 -11.56
N GLU A 92 11.93 -5.59 -11.96
CA GLU A 92 13.13 -5.18 -11.24
C GLU A 92 12.83 -3.98 -10.33
N LEU A 93 13.58 -3.84 -9.25
CA LEU A 93 13.52 -2.68 -8.37
C LEU A 93 14.71 -1.76 -8.63
N ILE A 94 14.45 -0.46 -8.70
CA ILE A 94 15.45 0.59 -8.81
C ILE A 94 15.47 1.45 -7.55
N ASN A 95 16.66 1.83 -7.12
CA ASN A 95 16.82 2.83 -6.08
C ASN A 95 16.77 4.21 -6.75
N LEU A 96 15.86 5.05 -6.27
CA LEU A 96 15.69 6.41 -6.80
C LEU A 96 16.79 7.32 -6.26
N ASP A 97 17.29 8.23 -7.11
CA ASP A 97 18.28 9.23 -6.69
C ASP A 97 17.73 10.18 -5.61
N THR A 98 16.41 10.32 -5.56
CA THR A 98 15.71 11.15 -4.57
C THR A 98 14.92 10.28 -3.60
N VAL A 99 15.12 10.49 -2.31
CA VAL A 99 14.28 9.90 -1.26
C VAL A 99 13.03 10.77 -1.09
N TYR A 100 11.88 10.20 -1.40
CA TYR A 100 10.60 10.88 -1.18
C TYR A 100 10.12 10.62 0.24
N HIS A 101 9.83 11.70 0.98
CA HIS A 101 9.28 11.62 2.32
C HIS A 101 8.21 12.70 2.51
N GLY A 102 6.95 12.31 2.37
CA GLY A 102 5.81 13.24 2.45
C GLY A 102 5.70 14.20 1.28
N VAL A 103 6.26 13.86 0.12
CA VAL A 103 6.24 14.74 -1.07
C VAL A 103 4.93 14.57 -1.82
N ALA A 104 4.19 15.67 -1.98
CA ALA A 104 2.98 15.70 -2.79
C ALA A 104 3.34 15.58 -4.27
N THR A 105 2.84 14.55 -4.93
CA THR A 105 3.13 14.24 -6.33
C THR A 105 1.82 14.04 -7.10
N GLU A 106 1.67 14.69 -8.26
CA GLU A 106 0.56 14.39 -9.16
C GLU A 106 0.81 13.07 -9.88
N ILE A 107 -0.19 12.21 -9.91
CA ILE A 107 -0.19 10.95 -10.64
C ILE A 107 -1.27 10.95 -11.71
N GLU A 108 -1.05 10.19 -12.78
CA GLU A 108 -2.02 9.96 -13.85
C GLU A 108 -2.39 8.48 -13.94
N LEU A 109 -3.70 8.20 -13.95
CA LEU A 109 -4.23 6.87 -14.25
C LEU A 109 -4.10 6.61 -15.75
N ILE A 110 -3.33 5.58 -16.12
CA ILE A 110 -3.05 5.23 -17.51
C ILE A 110 -3.81 3.97 -17.98
N ALA A 111 -4.41 3.24 -17.04
CA ALA A 111 -5.28 2.10 -17.30
C ALA A 111 -6.37 1.99 -16.24
N ASP A 112 -7.46 1.31 -16.60
CA ASP A 112 -8.55 1.06 -15.66
C ASP A 112 -8.11 0.08 -14.56
N ASP A 113 -8.40 0.46 -13.31
CA ASP A 113 -8.17 -0.37 -12.15
C ASP A 113 -9.33 -0.15 -11.15
N PRO A 114 -9.97 -1.23 -10.66
CA PRO A 114 -11.05 -1.11 -9.69
C PRO A 114 -10.70 -0.34 -8.42
N ILE A 115 -9.44 -0.34 -7.98
CA ILE A 115 -9.02 0.44 -6.80
C ILE A 115 -9.13 1.95 -7.04
N PHE A 116 -9.15 2.40 -8.28
CA PHE A 116 -9.29 3.80 -8.67
C PHE A 116 -10.66 4.12 -9.29
N ALA A 117 -11.63 3.23 -9.17
CA ALA A 117 -12.98 3.49 -9.68
C ALA A 117 -13.50 4.82 -9.13
N GLN A 118 -13.97 5.73 -9.99
CA GLN A 118 -14.44 7.08 -9.66
C GLN A 118 -13.34 8.07 -9.21
N CYS A 119 -12.03 7.72 -9.23
CA CYS A 119 -10.97 8.69 -9.11
C CYS A 119 -10.90 9.56 -10.36
N PRO A 120 -10.55 10.84 -10.23
CA PRO A 120 -10.18 11.62 -11.40
C PRO A 120 -8.95 10.99 -12.06
N ARG A 121 -8.80 11.21 -13.38
CA ARG A 121 -7.66 10.66 -14.13
C ARG A 121 -6.32 11.14 -13.57
N LYS A 122 -6.28 12.37 -13.02
CA LYS A 122 -5.11 12.94 -12.35
C LYS A 122 -5.48 13.38 -10.95
N PHE A 123 -4.63 13.09 -9.99
CA PHE A 123 -4.78 13.55 -8.60
C PHE A 123 -3.45 13.50 -7.86
N THR A 124 -3.39 14.23 -6.74
CA THR A 124 -2.17 14.32 -5.92
C THR A 124 -2.16 13.27 -4.83
N VAL A 125 -1.00 12.64 -4.62
CA VAL A 125 -0.75 11.65 -3.57
C VAL A 125 0.51 11.99 -2.78
N GLY A 126 0.65 11.46 -1.56
CA GLY A 126 1.88 11.56 -0.78
C GLY A 126 2.82 10.39 -1.09
N ARG A 127 4.07 10.68 -1.40
CA ARG A 127 5.13 9.66 -1.62
C ARG A 127 6.02 9.51 -0.39
N TYR A 128 6.36 8.25 -0.07
CA TYR A 128 7.17 7.88 1.09
C TYR A 128 8.13 6.73 0.77
N HIS A 129 8.80 6.75 -0.38
CA HIS A 129 9.66 5.65 -0.81
C HIS A 129 10.94 6.14 -1.49
N SER A 130 12.00 5.34 -1.38
CA SER A 130 13.28 5.50 -2.09
C SER A 130 13.52 4.40 -3.13
N TRP A 131 12.71 3.34 -3.12
CA TRP A 131 12.74 2.28 -4.11
C TRP A 131 11.47 2.30 -4.93
N ALA A 132 11.57 1.99 -6.22
CA ALA A 132 10.44 1.88 -7.13
C ALA A 132 10.59 0.64 -8.01
N VAL A 133 9.47 0.18 -8.58
CA VAL A 133 9.50 -0.82 -9.64
C VAL A 133 9.93 -0.13 -10.93
N ASP A 134 10.95 -0.68 -11.60
CA ASP A 134 11.39 -0.17 -12.89
C ASP A 134 10.30 -0.39 -13.94
N TYR A 135 9.79 0.71 -14.49
CA TYR A 135 8.76 0.70 -15.52
C TYR A 135 9.14 -0.16 -16.73
N HIS A 136 10.40 -0.13 -17.15
CA HIS A 136 10.89 -0.84 -18.33
C HIS A 136 11.05 -2.35 -18.11
N SER A 137 11.14 -2.79 -16.88
CA SER A 137 11.20 -4.21 -16.52
C SER A 137 9.83 -4.89 -16.47
N ILE A 138 8.74 -4.09 -16.43
CA ILE A 138 7.40 -4.65 -16.27
C ILE A 138 6.95 -5.35 -17.54
N GLN A 139 6.61 -6.62 -17.38
CA GLN A 139 6.07 -7.49 -18.44
C GLN A 139 4.78 -8.17 -17.99
N SER A 140 4.07 -8.80 -18.94
CA SER A 140 2.95 -9.67 -18.59
C SER A 140 3.40 -10.76 -17.60
N PRO A 141 2.61 -11.02 -16.54
CA PRO A 141 1.20 -10.68 -16.38
C PRO A 141 0.90 -9.33 -15.69
N LEU A 142 1.89 -8.52 -15.34
CA LEU A 142 1.66 -7.22 -14.72
C LEU A 142 1.18 -6.16 -15.72
N GLN A 143 0.42 -5.21 -15.23
CA GLN A 143 -0.02 -4.02 -15.94
C GLN A 143 0.12 -2.81 -15.03
N VAL A 144 0.85 -1.79 -15.48
CA VAL A 144 0.89 -0.49 -14.81
C VAL A 144 -0.46 0.20 -14.97
N THR A 145 -0.98 0.76 -13.88
CA THR A 145 -2.27 1.44 -13.85
C THR A 145 -2.16 2.92 -13.50
N ALA A 146 -1.06 3.34 -12.86
CA ALA A 146 -0.77 4.75 -12.62
C ALA A 146 0.73 5.06 -12.70
N LEU A 147 1.05 6.25 -13.21
CA LEU A 147 2.39 6.81 -13.26
C LEU A 147 2.42 8.22 -12.67
N ASP A 148 3.58 8.70 -12.26
CA ASP A 148 3.83 10.11 -12.03
C ASP A 148 4.41 10.82 -13.27
N GLY A 149 4.71 12.11 -13.14
CA GLY A 149 5.27 12.91 -14.23
C GLY A 149 6.68 12.49 -14.69
N GLU A 150 7.39 11.70 -13.89
CA GLU A 150 8.73 11.16 -14.19
C GLU A 150 8.67 9.69 -14.66
N GLN A 151 7.48 9.18 -14.94
CA GLN A 151 7.19 7.79 -15.34
C GLN A 151 7.54 6.76 -14.26
N CYS A 152 7.59 7.17 -12.99
CA CYS A 152 7.70 6.25 -11.88
C CYS A 152 6.39 5.46 -11.71
N VAL A 153 6.50 4.16 -11.48
CA VAL A 153 5.33 3.29 -11.29
C VAL A 153 4.68 3.61 -9.95
N MET A 154 3.45 4.13 -10.02
CA MET A 154 2.67 4.53 -8.85
C MET A 154 1.59 3.51 -8.50
N ALA A 155 1.11 2.74 -9.47
CA ALA A 155 0.23 1.61 -9.22
C ALA A 155 0.36 0.56 -10.33
N LEU A 156 0.08 -0.68 -9.97
CA LEU A 156 0.05 -1.81 -10.89
C LEU A 156 -0.99 -2.85 -10.44
N ARG A 157 -1.38 -3.69 -11.38
CA ARG A 157 -2.22 -4.87 -11.12
C ARG A 157 -1.74 -6.09 -11.87
N HIS A 158 -2.14 -7.27 -11.41
CA HIS A 158 -2.04 -8.49 -12.18
C HIS A 158 -3.27 -8.61 -13.12
N LYS A 159 -3.04 -9.03 -14.35
CA LYS A 159 -4.12 -9.10 -15.38
C LYS A 159 -5.16 -10.18 -15.11
N THR A 160 -4.77 -11.26 -14.43
CA THR A 160 -5.60 -12.44 -14.22
C THR A 160 -5.99 -12.65 -12.77
N TYR A 161 -5.03 -12.48 -11.84
CA TYR A 161 -5.26 -12.66 -10.41
C TYR A 161 -5.82 -11.38 -9.78
N ASP A 162 -6.58 -11.52 -8.70
CA ASP A 162 -7.08 -10.36 -7.94
C ASP A 162 -5.96 -9.77 -7.06
N VAL A 163 -4.89 -9.33 -7.73
CA VAL A 163 -3.71 -8.71 -7.12
C VAL A 163 -3.56 -7.30 -7.66
N LYS A 164 -3.51 -6.32 -6.75
CA LYS A 164 -3.41 -4.90 -7.05
C LYS A 164 -2.42 -4.25 -6.10
N ALA A 165 -1.82 -3.14 -6.50
CA ALA A 165 -0.89 -2.44 -5.64
C ALA A 165 -0.77 -0.95 -5.97
N SER A 166 -0.45 -0.15 -4.94
CA SER A 166 -0.12 1.27 -5.07
C SER A 166 1.13 1.61 -4.26
N SER A 167 1.91 2.60 -4.71
CA SER A 167 3.09 3.11 -3.98
C SER A 167 2.71 4.10 -2.87
N PHE A 168 1.44 4.43 -2.72
CA PHE A 168 0.90 5.41 -1.80
C PHE A 168 -0.34 4.86 -1.08
N ILE A 169 -0.62 5.42 0.09
CA ILE A 169 -1.87 5.16 0.79
C ILE A 169 -2.96 6.01 0.17
N LEU A 170 -4.04 5.39 -0.23
CA LEU A 170 -5.20 6.09 -0.77
C LEU A 170 -5.83 6.95 0.32
N ASN A 171 -5.99 8.26 0.07
CA ASN A 171 -6.58 9.18 1.02
C ASN A 171 -8.11 8.98 1.09
N PRO A 172 -8.69 8.66 2.27
CA PRO A 172 -10.13 8.49 2.43
C PRO A 172 -10.95 9.75 2.16
N SER A 173 -10.31 10.93 2.17
CA SER A 173 -10.98 12.21 1.86
C SER A 173 -11.27 12.41 0.37
N LEU A 174 -10.74 11.57 -0.52
CA LEU A 174 -11.16 11.58 -1.92
C LEU A 174 -12.61 11.11 -2.00
N PRO A 175 -13.50 11.79 -2.74
CA PRO A 175 -14.91 11.45 -2.82
C PRO A 175 -15.09 9.98 -3.21
N ASN A 176 -15.87 9.24 -2.41
CA ASN A 176 -16.22 7.82 -2.57
C ASN A 176 -15.13 6.77 -2.28
N MET A 177 -14.08 7.11 -1.52
CA MET A 177 -13.04 6.12 -1.15
C MET A 177 -13.58 4.96 -0.30
N ALA A 178 -14.52 5.23 0.60
CA ALA A 178 -15.13 4.19 1.42
C ALA A 178 -15.83 3.10 0.58
N SER A 179 -16.49 3.49 -0.52
CA SER A 179 -17.08 2.53 -1.48
C SER A 179 -16.04 1.80 -2.35
N ARG A 180 -14.80 2.30 -2.40
CA ARG A 180 -13.74 1.78 -3.26
C ARG A 180 -13.00 0.59 -2.68
N LEU A 181 -12.81 0.56 -1.37
CA LEU A 181 -12.36 -0.66 -0.69
C LEU A 181 -13.41 -1.77 -0.82
N SER A 182 -14.71 -1.43 -0.95
CA SER A 182 -15.77 -2.38 -1.29
C SER A 182 -15.72 -2.86 -2.74
N GLY A 183 -15.22 -2.04 -3.68
CA GLY A 183 -15.03 -2.40 -5.10
C GLY A 183 -13.96 -3.47 -5.32
N ILE A 184 -13.07 -3.69 -4.34
CA ILE A 184 -12.16 -4.84 -4.30
C ILE A 184 -12.92 -6.13 -3.86
N GLY A 185 -14.26 -6.14 -3.99
CA GLY A 185 -15.10 -7.27 -3.57
C GLY A 185 -15.20 -7.43 -2.04
N TRP A 186 -14.99 -6.37 -1.27
CA TRP A 186 -15.05 -6.36 0.19
C TRP A 186 -16.46 -6.05 0.71
N GLY A 187 -17.42 -6.84 0.27
CA GLY A 187 -18.73 -6.99 0.91
C GLY A 187 -19.72 -5.82 0.81
N ARG A 188 -20.99 -6.17 0.57
CA ARG A 188 -22.15 -5.29 0.72
C ARG A 188 -22.43 -5.07 2.21
N GLY A 189 -22.19 -3.88 2.72
CA GLY A 189 -22.49 -3.53 4.11
C GLY A 189 -22.24 -2.05 4.42
N PHE A 190 -22.42 -1.16 3.44
CA PHE A 190 -22.21 0.27 3.64
C PHE A 190 -23.50 0.95 4.13
N ARG A 191 -23.52 1.38 5.39
CA ARG A 191 -24.45 2.42 5.85
C ARG A 191 -23.76 3.77 5.62
N GLY A 192 -24.29 4.53 4.65
CA GLY A 192 -23.82 5.86 4.35
C GLY A 192 -24.04 6.81 5.53
N THR A 193 -22.95 7.29 6.09
CA THR A 193 -22.96 8.55 6.85
C THR A 193 -21.97 9.46 6.15
N ILE A 194 -22.50 10.52 5.56
CA ILE A 194 -21.74 11.56 4.89
C ILE A 194 -21.00 12.34 5.99
N PHE A 195 -19.74 12.01 6.21
CA PHE A 195 -18.83 12.91 6.91
C PHE A 195 -18.10 13.75 5.86
N ASN A 196 -18.54 15.00 5.75
CA ASN A 196 -17.82 16.07 5.09
C ASN A 196 -16.58 16.40 5.95
N VAL A 197 -15.52 15.62 5.82
CA VAL A 197 -14.23 15.98 6.41
C VAL A 197 -13.49 16.81 5.36
N ARG A 198 -13.51 18.12 5.55
CA ARG A 198 -12.58 19.03 4.92
C ARG A 198 -11.17 18.57 5.31
N CYS A 199 -10.46 17.94 4.37
CA CYS A 199 -9.02 17.70 4.50
C CYS A 199 -8.34 19.07 4.46
N THR A 200 -8.20 19.70 5.62
CA THR A 200 -7.41 20.88 5.84
C THR A 200 -5.98 20.43 6.15
N ILE A 201 -5.03 21.28 5.86
CA ILE A 201 -3.57 21.23 6.13
C ILE A 201 -3.17 20.57 7.48
N TYR A 202 -4.12 20.26 8.37
CA TYR A 202 -3.92 19.61 9.66
C TYR A 202 -3.48 18.14 9.55
N ASP A 203 -3.87 17.39 8.51
CA ASP A 203 -3.50 15.98 8.38
C ASP A 203 -2.02 15.80 7.99
N LEU A 204 -1.48 16.76 7.24
CA LEU A 204 -0.02 16.83 6.99
C LEU A 204 0.79 17.18 8.26
N ARG A 205 0.22 17.91 9.20
CA ARG A 205 0.89 18.22 10.47
C ARG A 205 0.96 17.02 11.42
N PHE A 206 -0.05 16.16 11.44
CA PHE A 206 -0.03 14.93 12.25
C PHE A 206 1.05 13.97 11.75
N MET A 207 1.24 13.85 10.44
CA MET A 207 2.31 13.05 9.84
C MET A 207 3.71 13.61 10.11
N ILE A 208 3.86 14.93 10.28
CA ILE A 208 5.16 15.59 10.58
C ILE A 208 5.53 15.49 12.07
N TYR A 209 4.55 15.38 12.99
CA TYR A 209 4.85 15.27 14.43
C TYR A 209 5.39 13.89 14.81
N ASP A 210 4.96 12.80 14.19
CA ASP A 210 5.48 11.45 14.47
C ASP A 210 6.96 11.31 14.07
N VAL A 211 7.39 11.99 12.99
CA VAL A 211 8.80 11.95 12.55
C VAL A 211 9.74 12.64 13.53
N ARG A 212 9.28 13.65 14.27
CA ARG A 212 10.11 14.30 15.29
C ARG A 212 10.36 13.43 16.53
N PHE A 213 9.47 12.50 16.84
CA PHE A 213 9.65 11.59 17.98
C PHE A 213 10.67 10.47 17.70
N MET A 214 10.80 10.03 16.44
CA MET A 214 11.79 9.01 16.07
C MET A 214 13.22 9.52 15.92
N MET A 215 13.44 10.84 15.79
CA MET A 215 14.79 11.42 15.65
C MET A 215 15.44 11.86 16.97
N CYS A 216 14.76 11.74 18.11
CA CYS A 216 15.29 12.21 19.40
C CYS A 216 16.09 11.17 20.18
N ASP A 217 16.18 9.90 19.77
CA ASP A 217 16.85 8.85 20.55
C ASP A 217 18.20 8.34 19.98
N VAL A 218 18.79 9.03 19.02
CA VAL A 218 20.18 8.75 18.62
C VAL A 218 21.10 9.76 19.31
N ARG A 219 21.34 9.58 20.60
CA ARG A 219 22.48 10.18 21.27
C ARG A 219 23.73 9.37 20.94
N PHE A 220 24.57 9.92 20.09
CA PHE A 220 25.94 9.49 20.01
C PHE A 220 26.63 9.81 21.36
N THR A 221 26.91 8.80 22.16
CA THR A 221 27.88 8.92 23.23
C THR A 221 29.24 8.79 22.57
N ASN A 222 29.92 9.92 22.36
CA ASN A 222 31.37 9.92 22.22
C ASN A 222 31.91 9.60 23.63
N ALA A 223 32.56 8.47 23.74
CA ALA A 223 33.46 8.18 24.86
C ALA A 223 34.89 8.42 24.38
N ASP A 224 35.63 9.18 25.19
CA ASP A 224 37.05 9.47 25.07
C ASP A 224 37.94 8.23 24.94
#